data_a900dd9904e41bb7692cd3f1bc612548
#
_entry.id   a900dd9904e41bb7692cd3f1bc612548
#
_cell.length_a   1.000
_cell.length_b   1.000
_cell.length_c   1.000
_cell.angle_alpha   90.00
_cell.angle_beta   90.00
_cell.angle_gamma   90.00
#
_symmetry.space_group_name_H-M   'P 1'
#
loop_
_entity.id
_entity.type
_entity.pdbx_description
1 polymer ?
#
loop_
_entity_poly.entity_id
_entity_poly.type
_entity_poly.pdbx_seq_one_letter_code
_entity_poly.pdbx_strand_id
1 'polypeptide(L)'
;MARQLPFDVFVNRKIQKWEQRANEWKCDFIDAIGVSPLEEMIYFWNGYKRMRPDHLETSLERLAWSEGNENSYWEKEGLDEKAILALLRAATLRSLGKMEEAKSMLQKEVLTHDKTSFKGHLRDNWTAPCAHYEMATNIWREVEQKDGLVERPEEHAEELKECLKWLEEVARWESYDLDARYVYLLSLCRLIYIAKLMI
;
A
#
# COMPACT_ATOMS: atom_id res chain seq x y z
N MET A 1 -19.84 -9.10 -25.86
CA MET A 1 -19.62 -8.63 -24.49
C MET A 1 -18.34 -7.79 -24.48
N ALA A 2 -18.42 -6.53 -24.02
CA ALA A 2 -17.23 -5.71 -23.85
C ALA A 2 -16.37 -6.35 -22.73
N ARG A 3 -15.06 -6.48 -22.96
CA ARG A 3 -14.12 -7.01 -21.97
C ARG A 3 -13.99 -5.98 -20.85
N GLN A 4 -14.44 -6.31 -19.64
CA GLN A 4 -14.21 -5.45 -18.48
C GLN A 4 -12.71 -5.28 -18.25
N LEU A 5 -12.28 -4.05 -18.00
CA LEU A 5 -10.91 -3.79 -17.60
C LEU A 5 -10.70 -4.24 -16.15
N PRO A 6 -9.49 -4.66 -15.74
CA PRO A 6 -9.20 -5.05 -14.36
C PRO A 6 -9.59 -3.97 -13.35
N PHE A 7 -9.41 -2.70 -13.71
CA PHE A 7 -9.79 -1.57 -12.86
C PHE A 7 -11.33 -1.45 -12.67
N ASP A 8 -12.12 -1.72 -13.71
CA ASP A 8 -13.59 -1.72 -13.60
C ASP A 8 -14.06 -2.80 -12.63
N VAL A 9 -13.43 -3.98 -12.66
CA VAL A 9 -13.72 -5.08 -11.73
C VAL A 9 -13.41 -4.66 -10.28
N PHE A 10 -12.26 -4.02 -10.06
CA PHE A 10 -11.87 -3.49 -8.76
C PHE A 10 -12.87 -2.46 -8.23
N VAL A 11 -13.22 -1.45 -9.03
CA VAL A 11 -14.17 -0.40 -8.63
C VAL A 11 -15.55 -0.98 -8.31
N ASN A 12 -16.07 -1.87 -9.16
CA ASN A 12 -17.36 -2.50 -8.93
C ASN A 12 -17.39 -3.30 -7.63
N ARG A 13 -16.30 -4.01 -7.29
CA ARG A 13 -16.21 -4.73 -6.04
C ARG A 13 -16.16 -3.79 -4.83
N LYS A 14 -15.46 -2.66 -4.91
CA LYS A 14 -15.45 -1.64 -3.85
C LYS A 14 -16.87 -1.09 -3.63
N ILE A 15 -17.59 -0.77 -4.69
CA ILE A 15 -18.99 -0.31 -4.60
C ILE A 15 -19.86 -1.37 -3.92
N GLN A 16 -19.77 -2.65 -4.35
CA GLN A 16 -20.52 -3.73 -3.72
C GLN A 16 -20.20 -3.89 -2.23
N LYS A 17 -18.92 -3.73 -1.85
CA LYS A 17 -18.47 -3.76 -0.45
C LYS A 17 -19.15 -2.66 0.37
N TRP A 18 -19.19 -1.44 -0.12
CA TRP A 18 -19.83 -0.31 0.56
C TRP A 18 -21.37 -0.44 0.60
N GLU A 19 -22.00 -0.93 -0.48
CA GLU A 19 -23.44 -1.22 -0.51
C GLU A 19 -23.80 -2.28 0.53
N GLN A 20 -23.03 -3.37 0.63
CA GLN A 20 -23.24 -4.40 1.64
C GLN A 20 -23.14 -3.81 3.05
N ARG A 21 -22.11 -3.02 3.35
CA ARG A 21 -21.95 -2.36 4.65
C ARG A 21 -23.10 -1.42 4.96
N ALA A 22 -23.48 -0.55 4.02
CA ALA A 22 -24.61 0.37 4.21
C ALA A 22 -25.87 -0.38 4.61
N ASN A 23 -26.15 -1.51 3.96
CA ASN A 23 -27.30 -2.38 4.29
C ASN A 23 -27.15 -3.03 5.68
N GLU A 24 -25.98 -3.58 6.01
CA GLU A 24 -25.71 -4.24 7.29
C GLU A 24 -25.74 -3.26 8.46
N TRP A 25 -25.18 -2.07 8.28
CA TRP A 25 -25.06 -1.04 9.32
C TRP A 25 -26.30 -0.14 9.40
N LYS A 26 -27.17 -0.22 8.41
CA LYS A 26 -28.38 0.61 8.26
C LYS A 26 -28.02 2.11 8.25
N CYS A 27 -27.04 2.47 7.44
CA CYS A 27 -26.56 3.83 7.26
C CYS A 27 -26.59 4.23 5.78
N ASP A 28 -26.31 5.50 5.50
CA ASP A 28 -26.16 5.96 4.14
C ASP A 28 -24.89 5.39 3.50
N PHE A 29 -24.90 5.28 2.17
CA PHE A 29 -23.78 4.73 1.40
C PHE A 29 -22.45 5.45 1.69
N ILE A 30 -22.50 6.78 1.86
CA ILE A 30 -21.30 7.58 2.16
C ILE A 30 -20.71 7.22 3.52
N ASP A 31 -21.56 6.96 4.51
CA ASP A 31 -21.14 6.58 5.86
C ASP A 31 -20.53 5.18 5.93
N ALA A 32 -20.77 4.36 4.92
CA ALA A 32 -20.19 3.01 4.79
C ALA A 32 -18.78 3.00 4.16
N ILE A 33 -18.26 4.17 3.74
CA ILE A 33 -16.92 4.32 3.20
C ILE A 33 -15.94 4.46 4.37
N GLY A 34 -15.06 3.47 4.55
CA GLY A 34 -14.09 3.44 5.65
C GLY A 34 -12.91 4.37 5.43
N VAL A 35 -12.08 4.05 4.44
CA VAL A 35 -10.91 4.86 4.07
C VAL A 35 -11.21 5.66 2.80
N SER A 36 -10.63 6.86 2.71
CA SER A 36 -10.83 7.77 1.58
C SER A 36 -10.46 7.14 0.23
N PRO A 37 -11.43 6.96 -0.69
CA PRO A 37 -11.16 6.43 -2.03
C PRO A 37 -10.23 7.34 -2.84
N LEU A 38 -10.23 8.64 -2.56
CA LEU A 38 -9.32 9.59 -3.19
C LEU A 38 -7.86 9.26 -2.84
N GLU A 39 -7.58 8.95 -1.57
CA GLU A 39 -6.23 8.59 -1.13
C GLU A 39 -5.80 7.23 -1.70
N GLU A 40 -6.72 6.26 -1.84
CA GLU A 40 -6.44 5.01 -2.56
C GLU A 40 -6.06 5.30 -4.04
N MET A 41 -6.79 6.20 -4.70
CA MET A 41 -6.47 6.60 -6.09
C MET A 41 -5.12 7.29 -6.19
N ILE A 42 -4.78 8.19 -5.27
CA ILE A 42 -3.46 8.84 -5.21
C ILE A 42 -2.36 7.77 -5.09
N TYR A 43 -2.54 6.79 -4.22
CA TYR A 43 -1.62 5.68 -4.04
C TYR A 43 -1.47 4.86 -5.33
N PHE A 44 -2.57 4.41 -5.93
CA PHE A 44 -2.53 3.60 -7.15
C PHE A 44 -1.85 4.28 -8.33
N TRP A 45 -1.93 5.60 -8.42
CA TRP A 45 -1.21 6.37 -9.46
C TRP A 45 0.17 6.84 -9.03
N ASN A 46 0.70 6.33 -7.90
CA ASN A 46 1.99 6.73 -7.33
C ASN A 46 2.08 8.25 -7.14
N GLY A 47 0.97 8.86 -6.74
CA GLY A 47 0.81 10.31 -6.61
C GLY A 47 1.64 10.87 -5.47
N TYR A 48 1.71 10.19 -4.32
CA TYR A 48 2.47 10.65 -3.15
C TYR A 48 3.93 10.99 -3.47
N LYS A 49 4.57 10.24 -4.37
CA LYS A 49 5.94 10.51 -4.81
C LYS A 49 6.12 11.88 -5.46
N ARG A 50 5.06 12.47 -6.00
CA ARG A 50 5.06 13.74 -6.76
C ARG A 50 4.48 14.91 -5.97
N MET A 51 3.95 14.64 -4.78
CA MET A 51 3.33 15.66 -3.93
C MET A 51 4.40 16.40 -3.12
N ARG A 52 4.14 17.68 -2.87
CA ARG A 52 4.94 18.49 -1.96
C ARG A 52 4.64 18.10 -0.50
N PRO A 53 5.55 18.39 0.45
CA PRO A 53 5.36 18.06 1.86
C PRO A 53 4.03 18.56 2.44
N ASP A 54 3.62 19.80 2.14
CA ASP A 54 2.34 20.38 2.58
C ASP A 54 1.12 19.57 2.12
N HIS A 55 1.15 19.07 0.89
CA HIS A 55 0.08 18.22 0.37
C HIS A 55 0.10 16.80 0.98
N LEU A 56 1.29 16.27 1.29
CA LEU A 56 1.42 14.98 1.98
C LEU A 56 0.89 15.07 3.42
N GLU A 57 1.14 16.18 4.13
CA GLU A 57 0.54 16.45 5.44
C GLU A 57 -0.98 16.51 5.36
N THR A 58 -1.53 17.21 4.36
CA THR A 58 -2.98 17.22 4.10
C THR A 58 -3.54 15.81 3.83
N SER A 59 -2.80 14.95 3.11
CA SER A 59 -3.20 13.55 2.92
C SER A 59 -3.23 12.78 4.24
N LEU A 60 -2.24 12.99 5.14
CA LEU A 60 -2.27 12.37 6.48
C LEU A 60 -3.47 12.83 7.30
N GLU A 61 -3.83 14.12 7.24
CA GLU A 61 -5.04 14.65 7.91
C GLU A 61 -6.32 13.99 7.37
N ARG A 62 -6.46 13.88 6.04
CA ARG A 62 -7.59 13.17 5.41
C ARG A 62 -7.66 11.70 5.82
N LEU A 63 -6.53 11.02 5.89
CA LEU A 63 -6.45 9.63 6.35
C LEU A 63 -6.80 9.52 7.84
N ALA A 64 -6.45 10.53 8.66
CA ALA A 64 -6.81 10.56 10.08
C ALA A 64 -8.32 10.66 10.31
N TRP A 65 -9.08 11.24 9.37
CA TRP A 65 -10.54 11.30 9.44
C TRP A 65 -11.18 9.91 9.61
N SER A 66 -10.60 8.86 9.01
CA SER A 66 -11.12 7.49 9.10
C SER A 66 -11.30 7.02 10.55
N GLU A 67 -10.36 7.37 11.44
CA GLU A 67 -10.38 7.04 12.89
C GLU A 67 -10.94 8.16 13.75
N GLY A 68 -11.33 9.27 13.15
CA GLY A 68 -11.87 10.45 13.84
C GLY A 68 -13.29 10.24 14.35
N ASN A 69 -13.67 11.04 15.33
CA ASN A 69 -15.02 11.02 15.92
C ASN A 69 -16.14 11.28 14.90
N GLU A 70 -15.81 11.86 13.76
CA GLU A 70 -16.75 12.14 12.67
C GLU A 70 -17.13 10.88 11.89
N ASN A 71 -16.27 9.83 11.90
CA ASN A 71 -16.57 8.53 11.32
C ASN A 71 -17.13 7.58 12.41
N SER A 72 -18.42 7.66 12.64
CA SER A 72 -19.12 6.87 13.66
C SER A 72 -19.08 5.36 13.45
N TYR A 73 -18.65 4.91 12.25
CA TYR A 73 -18.67 3.50 11.86
C TYR A 73 -17.28 2.86 11.87
N TRP A 74 -16.22 3.62 12.14
CA TRP A 74 -14.86 3.09 12.11
C TRP A 74 -14.64 1.88 13.03
N GLU A 75 -15.25 1.89 14.20
CA GLU A 75 -15.15 0.77 15.15
C GLU A 75 -15.76 -0.54 14.62
N LYS A 76 -16.66 -0.46 13.64
CA LYS A 76 -17.23 -1.62 12.96
C LYS A 76 -16.34 -2.17 11.84
N GLU A 77 -15.33 -1.39 11.42
CA GLU A 77 -14.43 -1.78 10.35
C GLU A 77 -13.49 -2.91 10.78
N GLY A 78 -13.36 -3.87 9.89
CA GLY A 78 -12.45 -5.01 10.08
C GLY A 78 -11.02 -4.71 9.67
N LEU A 79 -10.21 -5.78 9.70
CA LEU A 79 -8.81 -5.76 9.32
C LEU A 79 -8.57 -5.12 7.94
N ASP A 80 -9.47 -5.36 6.99
CA ASP A 80 -9.34 -4.95 5.60
C ASP A 80 -9.18 -3.43 5.45
N GLU A 81 -10.08 -2.64 6.07
CA GLU A 81 -9.99 -1.17 6.05
C GLU A 81 -8.83 -0.64 6.91
N LYS A 82 -8.57 -1.27 8.05
CA LYS A 82 -7.43 -0.90 8.91
C LYS A 82 -6.10 -1.10 8.17
N ALA A 83 -5.98 -2.17 7.40
CA ALA A 83 -4.80 -2.42 6.57
C ALA A 83 -4.66 -1.43 5.41
N ILE A 84 -5.77 -1.03 4.77
CA ILE A 84 -5.75 0.03 3.75
C ILE A 84 -5.24 1.34 4.37
N LEU A 85 -5.81 1.75 5.50
CA LEU A 85 -5.42 2.98 6.18
C LEU A 85 -3.94 2.98 6.55
N ALA A 86 -3.45 1.88 7.15
CA ALA A 86 -2.05 1.74 7.53
C ALA A 86 -1.11 1.79 6.32
N LEU A 87 -1.45 1.12 5.22
CA LEU A 87 -0.67 1.12 3.99
C LEU A 87 -0.57 2.52 3.37
N LEU A 88 -1.68 3.25 3.27
CA LEU A 88 -1.71 4.59 2.68
C LEU A 88 -0.94 5.59 3.54
N ARG A 89 -1.08 5.52 4.87
CA ARG A 89 -0.28 6.31 5.81
C ARG A 89 1.21 6.02 5.68
N ALA A 90 1.60 4.75 5.62
CA ALA A 90 2.99 4.36 5.48
C ALA A 90 3.59 4.87 4.15
N ALA A 91 2.87 4.78 3.04
CA ALA A 91 3.31 5.31 1.76
C ALA A 91 3.47 6.85 1.77
N THR A 92 2.58 7.55 2.49
CA THR A 92 2.66 9.00 2.69
C THR A 92 3.84 9.38 3.58
N LEU A 93 4.03 8.68 4.71
CA LEU A 93 5.17 8.85 5.62
C LEU A 93 6.50 8.62 4.92
N ARG A 94 6.61 7.56 4.10
CA ARG A 94 7.80 7.32 3.27
C ARG A 94 8.08 8.51 2.35
N SER A 95 7.05 9.07 1.74
CA SER A 95 7.20 10.22 0.84
C SER A 95 7.60 11.50 1.58
N LEU A 96 7.30 11.61 2.88
CA LEU A 96 7.79 12.64 3.80
C LEU A 96 9.20 12.36 4.37
N GLY A 97 9.82 11.25 4.00
CA GLY A 97 11.14 10.87 4.51
C GLY A 97 11.13 10.21 5.91
N LYS A 98 9.97 9.80 6.40
CA LYS A 98 9.76 9.15 7.71
C LYS A 98 9.71 7.62 7.57
N MET A 99 10.79 7.02 7.04
CA MET A 99 10.81 5.60 6.67
C MET A 99 10.65 4.66 7.86
N GLU A 100 11.26 4.95 9.02
CA GLU A 100 11.15 4.10 10.21
C GLU A 100 9.71 4.03 10.74
N GLU A 101 9.01 5.17 10.77
CA GLU A 101 7.60 5.21 11.16
C GLU A 101 6.74 4.41 10.17
N ALA A 102 7.02 4.55 8.87
CA ALA A 102 6.32 3.81 7.82
C ALA A 102 6.51 2.30 7.96
N LYS A 103 7.75 1.82 8.13
CA LYS A 103 8.06 0.39 8.30
C LYS A 103 7.40 -0.18 9.55
N SER A 104 7.51 0.51 10.68
CA SER A 104 6.89 0.10 11.95
C SER A 104 5.37 -0.06 11.81
N MET A 105 4.72 0.89 11.15
CA MET A 105 3.27 0.83 10.88
C MET A 105 2.89 -0.36 10.02
N LEU A 106 3.60 -0.61 8.91
CA LEU A 106 3.35 -1.75 8.04
C LEU A 106 3.52 -3.09 8.76
N GLN A 107 4.58 -3.22 9.55
CA GLN A 107 4.85 -4.43 10.31
C GLN A 107 3.75 -4.72 11.33
N LYS A 108 3.33 -3.71 12.07
CA LYS A 108 2.37 -3.85 13.16
C LYS A 108 0.94 -4.06 12.66
N GLU A 109 0.51 -3.28 11.67
CA GLU A 109 -0.90 -3.19 11.29
C GLU A 109 -1.26 -4.08 10.08
N VAL A 110 -0.28 -4.51 9.27
CA VAL A 110 -0.52 -5.30 8.06
C VAL A 110 0.22 -6.63 8.09
N LEU A 111 1.54 -6.61 8.21
CA LEU A 111 2.40 -7.78 8.01
C LEU A 111 2.42 -8.76 9.19
N THR A 112 1.87 -8.39 10.34
CA THR A 112 1.64 -9.29 11.47
C THR A 112 0.50 -10.28 11.23
N HIS A 113 -0.34 -10.05 10.23
CA HIS A 113 -1.51 -10.88 9.94
C HIS A 113 -1.21 -11.93 8.87
N ASP A 114 -1.86 -13.08 9.00
CA ASP A 114 -1.72 -14.16 8.04
C ASP A 114 -2.24 -13.75 6.65
N LYS A 115 -1.57 -14.23 5.61
CA LYS A 115 -1.91 -14.01 4.19
C LYS A 115 -3.37 -14.32 3.86
N THR A 116 -3.95 -15.34 4.50
CA THR A 116 -5.33 -15.75 4.28
C THR A 116 -6.34 -14.74 4.79
N SER A 117 -5.97 -13.90 5.75
CA SER A 117 -6.82 -12.84 6.30
C SER A 117 -7.21 -11.77 5.27
N PHE A 118 -6.43 -11.64 4.19
CA PHE A 118 -6.68 -10.69 3.09
C PHE A 118 -7.34 -11.35 1.88
N LYS A 119 -7.69 -12.65 1.95
CA LYS A 119 -8.36 -13.38 0.87
C LYS A 119 -9.84 -13.55 1.18
N GLY A 120 -10.68 -13.43 0.17
CA GLY A 120 -12.12 -13.66 0.31
C GLY A 120 -12.96 -12.76 -0.58
N HIS A 121 -14.27 -13.03 -0.58
CA HIS A 121 -15.23 -12.21 -1.29
C HIS A 121 -15.27 -10.78 -0.70
N LEU A 122 -15.20 -9.77 -1.54
CA LEU A 122 -15.15 -8.35 -1.18
C LEU A 122 -13.94 -7.92 -0.31
N ARG A 123 -12.89 -8.74 -0.20
CA ARG A 123 -11.65 -8.36 0.46
C ARG A 123 -10.73 -7.59 -0.48
N ASP A 124 -9.99 -6.62 0.08
CA ASP A 124 -8.97 -5.86 -0.64
C ASP A 124 -7.62 -6.61 -0.56
N ASN A 125 -7.49 -7.64 -1.40
CA ASN A 125 -6.36 -8.56 -1.41
C ASN A 125 -5.02 -7.93 -1.88
N TRP A 126 -5.05 -6.67 -2.30
CA TRP A 126 -3.88 -5.92 -2.73
C TRP A 126 -3.07 -5.33 -1.57
N THR A 127 -3.66 -5.16 -0.39
CA THR A 127 -3.04 -4.45 0.75
C THR A 127 -1.78 -5.15 1.25
N ALA A 128 -1.82 -6.45 1.47
CA ALA A 128 -0.66 -7.19 1.98
C ALA A 128 0.51 -7.28 0.98
N PRO A 129 0.33 -7.64 -0.31
CA PRO A 129 1.44 -7.58 -1.27
C PRO A 129 1.98 -6.16 -1.45
N CYS A 130 1.13 -5.13 -1.40
CA CYS A 130 1.59 -3.75 -1.44
C CYS A 130 2.36 -3.35 -0.18
N ALA A 131 2.01 -3.87 1.00
CA ALA A 131 2.77 -3.64 2.22
C ALA A 131 4.20 -4.24 2.13
N HIS A 132 4.35 -5.44 1.58
CA HIS A 132 5.67 -6.00 1.29
C HIS A 132 6.47 -5.13 0.31
N TYR A 133 5.82 -4.62 -0.74
CA TYR A 133 6.45 -3.70 -1.69
C TYR A 133 6.88 -2.39 -1.00
N GLU A 134 6.04 -1.82 -0.17
CA GLU A 134 6.36 -0.59 0.58
C GLU A 134 7.52 -0.81 1.57
N MET A 135 7.63 -2.00 2.20
CA MET A 135 8.81 -2.35 3.02
C MET A 135 10.10 -2.27 2.20
N ALA A 136 10.12 -2.93 1.04
CA ALA A 136 11.26 -2.88 0.13
C ALA A 136 11.60 -1.44 -0.30
N THR A 137 10.58 -0.65 -0.62
CA THR A 137 10.75 0.73 -1.06
C THR A 137 11.27 1.64 0.07
N ASN A 138 10.85 1.44 1.31
CA ASN A 138 11.38 2.17 2.46
C ASN A 138 12.87 1.88 2.67
N ILE A 139 13.28 0.62 2.66
CA ILE A 139 14.69 0.23 2.79
C ILE A 139 15.53 0.84 1.66
N TRP A 140 15.05 0.76 0.42
CA TRP A 140 15.72 1.38 -0.72
C TRP A 140 15.93 2.89 -0.53
N ARG A 141 14.88 3.59 -0.07
CA ARG A 141 14.94 5.02 0.19
C ARG A 141 15.91 5.41 1.31
N GLU A 142 16.03 4.59 2.34
CA GLU A 142 17.01 4.79 3.40
C GLU A 142 18.45 4.72 2.87
N VAL A 143 18.73 3.76 1.99
CA VAL A 143 20.02 3.63 1.32
C VAL A 143 20.27 4.84 0.42
N GLU A 144 19.29 5.24 -0.40
CA GLU A 144 19.40 6.45 -1.24
C GLU A 144 19.67 7.72 -0.42
N GLN A 145 19.06 7.87 0.76
CA GLN A 145 19.30 9.03 1.62
C GLN A 145 20.71 9.05 2.24
N LYS A 146 21.28 7.88 2.52
CA LYS A 146 22.63 7.76 3.07
C LYS A 146 23.71 8.03 2.02
N ASP A 147 23.51 7.56 0.81
CA ASP A 147 24.53 7.49 -0.24
C ASP A 147 24.20 8.35 -1.49
N GLY A 148 23.11 9.13 -1.46
CA GLY A 148 22.64 9.92 -2.59
C GLY A 148 21.97 9.05 -3.66
N LEU A 149 22.68 8.73 -4.73
CA LEU A 149 22.36 7.60 -5.61
C LEU A 149 23.13 6.40 -5.07
N VAL A 150 22.55 5.19 -5.12
CA VAL A 150 23.23 3.97 -4.68
C VAL A 150 24.43 3.71 -5.62
N GLU A 151 25.53 4.45 -5.34
CA GLU A 151 26.74 4.42 -6.16
C GLU A 151 27.66 3.26 -5.78
N ARG A 152 27.60 2.84 -4.50
CA ARG A 152 28.43 1.78 -3.92
C ARG A 152 27.55 0.68 -3.32
N PRO A 153 26.88 -0.14 -4.16
CA PRO A 153 25.94 -1.16 -3.70
C PRO A 153 26.58 -2.21 -2.79
N GLU A 154 27.88 -2.43 -2.88
CA GLU A 154 28.63 -3.35 -2.02
C GLU A 154 28.65 -2.89 -0.54
N GLU A 155 28.61 -1.59 -0.27
CA GLU A 155 28.56 -1.03 1.09
C GLU A 155 27.19 -1.21 1.74
N HIS A 156 26.14 -1.48 0.93
CA HIS A 156 24.76 -1.64 1.36
C HIS A 156 24.20 -3.04 1.03
N ALA A 157 25.09 -4.03 0.91
CA ALA A 157 24.72 -5.36 0.43
C ALA A 157 23.65 -6.04 1.33
N GLU A 158 23.67 -5.82 2.63
CA GLU A 158 22.71 -6.45 3.55
C GLU A 158 21.32 -5.77 3.45
N GLU A 159 21.26 -4.45 3.40
CA GLU A 159 20.03 -3.70 3.18
C GLU A 159 19.40 -4.03 1.83
N LEU A 160 20.21 -4.16 0.79
CA LEU A 160 19.74 -4.54 -0.54
C LEU A 160 19.26 -5.99 -0.59
N LYS A 161 19.86 -6.91 0.14
CA LYS A 161 19.38 -8.30 0.30
C LYS A 161 18.03 -8.33 1.02
N GLU A 162 17.89 -7.53 2.07
CA GLU A 162 16.62 -7.40 2.79
C GLU A 162 15.52 -6.83 1.88
N CYS A 163 15.82 -5.77 1.13
CA CYS A 163 14.92 -5.23 0.12
C CYS A 163 14.47 -6.32 -0.87
N LEU A 164 15.41 -7.14 -1.37
CA LEU A 164 15.08 -8.23 -2.29
C LEU A 164 14.16 -9.28 -1.66
N LYS A 165 14.36 -9.67 -0.39
CA LYS A 165 13.47 -10.60 0.31
C LYS A 165 12.03 -10.10 0.34
N TRP A 166 11.83 -8.82 0.65
CA TRP A 166 10.50 -8.22 0.64
C TRP A 166 9.85 -8.24 -0.76
N LEU A 167 10.62 -7.99 -1.81
CA LEU A 167 10.14 -8.08 -3.20
C LEU A 167 9.81 -9.53 -3.61
N GLU A 168 10.56 -10.51 -3.12
CA GLU A 168 10.27 -11.93 -3.34
C GLU A 168 8.95 -12.35 -2.67
N GLU A 169 8.63 -11.81 -1.49
CA GLU A 169 7.32 -12.05 -0.88
C GLU A 169 6.17 -11.52 -1.74
N VAL A 170 6.32 -10.35 -2.38
CA VAL A 170 5.33 -9.86 -3.36
C VAL A 170 5.19 -10.85 -4.53
N ALA A 171 6.31 -11.34 -5.06
CA ALA A 171 6.30 -12.26 -6.20
C ALA A 171 5.67 -13.63 -5.90
N ARG A 172 5.57 -14.01 -4.60
CA ARG A 172 4.88 -15.24 -4.15
C ARG A 172 3.37 -15.12 -4.08
N TRP A 173 2.81 -13.92 -4.29
CA TRP A 173 1.37 -13.75 -4.42
C TRP A 173 0.95 -14.15 -5.83
N GLU A 174 0.08 -15.16 -5.95
CA GLU A 174 -0.32 -15.72 -7.24
C GLU A 174 -1.18 -14.77 -8.06
N SER A 175 -2.08 -14.04 -7.39
CA SER A 175 -2.89 -12.99 -7.99
C SER A 175 -3.45 -12.06 -6.92
N TYR A 176 -3.52 -10.78 -7.23
CA TYR A 176 -4.17 -9.76 -6.41
C TYR A 176 -4.64 -8.62 -7.31
N ASP A 177 -5.51 -7.78 -6.78
CA ASP A 177 -6.02 -6.66 -7.56
C ASP A 177 -4.89 -5.72 -7.96
N LEU A 178 -4.93 -5.27 -9.21
CA LEU A 178 -3.95 -4.36 -9.76
C LEU A 178 -2.50 -4.92 -9.83
N ASP A 179 -2.33 -6.23 -9.74
CA ASP A 179 -1.04 -6.93 -9.79
C ASP A 179 -0.19 -6.53 -11.01
N ALA A 180 -0.80 -6.33 -12.17
CA ALA A 180 -0.13 -5.93 -13.41
C ALA A 180 0.72 -4.66 -13.28
N ARG A 181 0.39 -3.75 -12.34
CA ARG A 181 1.17 -2.55 -12.04
C ARG A 181 2.45 -2.86 -11.28
N TYR A 182 2.36 -3.76 -10.30
CA TYR A 182 3.46 -4.12 -9.43
C TYR A 182 4.43 -5.10 -10.09
N VAL A 183 3.94 -6.01 -10.94
CA VAL A 183 4.79 -6.93 -11.70
C VAL A 183 5.84 -6.17 -12.53
N TYR A 184 5.45 -5.08 -13.18
CA TYR A 184 6.40 -4.25 -13.94
C TYR A 184 7.42 -3.55 -13.04
N LEU A 185 6.98 -2.98 -11.91
CA LEU A 185 7.85 -2.31 -10.94
C LEU A 185 8.81 -3.31 -10.27
N LEU A 186 8.32 -4.48 -9.91
CA LEU A 186 9.13 -5.58 -9.35
C LEU A 186 10.19 -6.06 -10.31
N SER A 187 9.84 -6.24 -11.58
CA SER A 187 10.79 -6.65 -12.62
C SER A 187 11.88 -5.61 -12.80
N LEU A 188 11.54 -4.33 -12.77
CA LEU A 188 12.49 -3.22 -12.88
C LEU A 188 13.42 -3.15 -11.66
N CYS A 189 12.89 -3.23 -10.45
CA CYS A 189 13.69 -3.23 -9.21
C CYS A 189 14.65 -4.43 -9.18
N ARG A 190 14.18 -5.62 -9.56
CA ARG A 190 15.00 -6.83 -9.63
C ARG A 190 16.11 -6.72 -10.67
N LEU A 191 15.82 -6.14 -11.84
CA LEU A 191 16.82 -5.90 -12.89
C LEU A 191 17.88 -4.89 -12.44
N ILE A 192 17.49 -3.80 -11.80
CA ILE A 192 18.42 -2.79 -11.25
C ILE A 192 19.31 -3.42 -10.18
N TYR A 193 18.75 -4.24 -9.29
CA TYR A 193 19.51 -4.95 -8.25
C TYR A 193 20.54 -5.92 -8.86
N ILE A 194 20.12 -6.76 -9.80
CA ILE A 194 20.99 -7.73 -10.47
C ILE A 194 22.08 -6.99 -11.25
N ALA A 195 21.74 -5.94 -11.99
CA ALA A 195 22.70 -5.16 -12.77
C ALA A 195 23.76 -4.48 -11.88
N LYS A 196 23.38 -4.02 -10.67
CA LYS A 196 24.33 -3.38 -9.73
C LYS A 196 25.20 -4.36 -8.94
N LEU A 197 24.80 -5.63 -8.80
CA LEU A 197 25.61 -6.68 -8.16
C LEU A 197 26.52 -7.42 -9.13
N MET A 198 26.34 -7.26 -10.45
CA MET A 198 27.15 -7.93 -11.48
C MET A 198 28.27 -7.03 -12.04
N ILE A 199 28.39 -5.79 -11.60
CA ILE A 199 29.48 -4.85 -11.91
C ILE A 199 30.45 -4.78 -10.73
#